data_582fa9ad745e3ba5a9472236050f3b8e
#
_entry.id   582fa9ad745e3ba5a9472236050f3b8e
#
_cell.length_a   1.000
_cell.length_b   1.000
_cell.length_c   1.000
_cell.angle_alpha   90.00
_cell.angle_beta   90.00
_cell.angle_gamma   90.00
#
_symmetry.space_group_name_H-M   'P 1'
#
loop_
_entity.id
_entity.type
_entity.pdbx_description
1 polymer ?
#
loop_
_entity_poly.entity_id
_entity_poly.type
_entity_poly.pdbx_seq_one_letter_code
_entity_poly.pdbx_strand_id
1 'polypeptide(L)'
;MKKFVIAFVASIFSFSAMADGHAEWWKKAGAPYAGTVLQGVAENTPPGQFAGEVLAKQFEELTGIKVQLENTSWDSMYDKAIKDMEANSGIYDFVYIEQ
;
A
#
# COMPACT_ATOMS: atom_id res chain seq x y z
N MET A 1 -32.72 2.80 29.38
CA MET A 1 -32.50 3.21 27.98
C MET A 1 -31.11 3.74 27.74
N LYS A 2 -30.65 4.74 28.51
CA LYS A 2 -29.30 5.33 28.31
C LYS A 2 -28.18 4.30 28.46
N LYS A 3 -28.28 3.38 29.46
CA LYS A 3 -27.29 2.33 29.67
C LYS A 3 -27.21 1.35 28.50
N PHE A 4 -28.37 1.02 27.92
CA PHE A 4 -28.45 0.10 26.79
C PHE A 4 -27.82 0.69 25.54
N VAL A 5 -28.03 1.98 25.26
CA VAL A 5 -27.46 2.69 24.14
C VAL A 5 -25.93 2.78 24.28
N ILE A 6 -25.44 3.07 25.49
CA ILE A 6 -24.01 3.13 25.78
C ILE A 6 -23.34 1.76 25.55
N ALA A 7 -23.98 0.68 25.98
CA ALA A 7 -23.46 -0.67 25.76
C ALA A 7 -23.38 -1.02 24.27
N PHE A 8 -24.37 -0.62 23.48
CA PHE A 8 -24.37 -0.83 22.04
C PHE A 8 -23.25 -0.04 21.35
N VAL A 9 -23.07 1.21 21.70
CA VAL A 9 -22.00 2.05 21.17
C VAL A 9 -20.64 1.48 21.55
N ALA A 10 -20.46 1.01 22.78
CA ALA A 10 -19.24 0.38 23.23
C ALA A 10 -18.91 -0.89 22.43
N SER A 11 -19.91 -1.69 22.07
CA SER A 11 -19.73 -2.90 21.26
C SER A 11 -19.26 -2.54 19.85
N ILE A 12 -19.84 -1.55 19.21
CA ILE A 12 -19.43 -1.07 17.89
C ILE A 12 -18.00 -0.53 17.96
N PHE A 13 -17.70 0.23 19.00
CA PHE A 13 -16.38 0.83 19.21
C PHE A 13 -15.32 -0.27 19.41
N SER A 14 -15.62 -1.32 20.15
CA SER A 14 -14.71 -2.45 20.34
C SER A 14 -14.40 -3.18 19.03
N PHE A 15 -15.39 -3.35 18.17
CA PHE A 15 -15.20 -3.94 16.84
C PHE A 15 -14.30 -3.05 15.97
N SER A 16 -14.53 -1.76 15.96
CA SER A 16 -13.70 -0.79 15.25
C SER A 16 -12.26 -0.77 15.78
N ALA A 17 -12.08 -0.93 17.11
CA ALA A 17 -10.75 -0.98 17.72
C ALA A 17 -9.93 -2.19 17.24
N MET A 18 -10.55 -3.34 16.96
CA MET A 18 -9.87 -4.50 16.40
C MET A 18 -9.41 -4.25 14.96
N ALA A 19 -10.24 -3.61 14.14
CA ALA A 19 -9.86 -3.19 12.78
C ALA A 19 -8.79 -2.10 12.83
N ASP A 20 -8.91 -1.13 13.74
CA ASP A 20 -7.98 -0.03 13.92
C ASP A 20 -6.62 -0.47 14.46
N GLY A 21 -6.53 -1.65 15.09
CA GLY A 21 -5.27 -2.21 15.58
C GLY A 21 -4.25 -2.40 14.46
N HIS A 22 -4.67 -2.88 13.30
CA HIS A 22 -3.81 -2.96 12.12
C HIS A 22 -3.44 -1.58 11.59
N ALA A 23 -4.40 -0.67 11.51
CA ALA A 23 -4.16 0.69 11.06
C ALA A 23 -3.15 1.41 11.96
N GLU A 24 -3.29 1.27 13.28
CA GLU A 24 -2.35 1.84 14.25
C GLU A 24 -0.94 1.27 14.09
N TRP A 25 -0.83 -0.02 13.87
CA TRP A 25 0.46 -0.64 13.62
C TRP A 25 1.14 -0.06 12.38
N TRP A 26 0.41 0.04 11.27
CA TRP A 26 0.94 0.61 10.03
C TRP A 26 1.33 2.07 10.18
N LYS A 27 0.51 2.86 10.87
CA LYS A 27 0.81 4.27 11.16
C LYS A 27 2.10 4.40 11.95
N LYS A 28 2.25 3.59 12.98
CA LYS A 28 3.43 3.60 13.84
C LYS A 28 4.68 3.13 13.12
N ALA A 29 4.58 2.03 12.38
CA ALA A 29 5.69 1.48 11.61
C ALA A 29 6.13 2.40 10.48
N GLY A 30 5.19 3.07 9.82
CA GLY A 30 5.46 3.96 8.70
C GLY A 30 5.85 5.38 9.07
N ALA A 31 5.55 5.82 10.29
CA ALA A 31 5.76 7.21 10.70
C ALA A 31 7.20 7.72 10.47
N PRO A 32 8.26 6.95 10.75
CA PRO A 32 9.63 7.41 10.49
C PRO A 32 9.94 7.62 8.99
N TYR A 33 9.13 7.05 8.12
CA TYR A 33 9.33 7.08 6.66
C TYR A 33 8.31 7.95 5.93
N ALA A 34 7.45 8.66 6.66
CA ALA A 34 6.47 9.56 6.06
C ALA A 34 7.14 10.54 5.11
N GLY A 35 6.53 10.77 3.96
CA GLY A 35 7.09 11.61 2.89
C GLY A 35 7.97 10.86 1.89
N THR A 36 8.29 9.59 2.14
CA THR A 36 9.02 8.75 1.20
C THR A 36 8.13 8.43 -0.01
N VAL A 37 8.72 8.38 -1.18
CA VAL A 37 8.06 7.93 -2.41
C VAL A 37 8.72 6.64 -2.86
N LEU A 38 7.92 5.57 -2.96
CA LEU A 38 8.35 4.27 -3.47
C LEU A 38 7.90 4.12 -4.91
N GLN A 39 8.80 3.69 -5.76
CA GLN A 39 8.53 3.43 -7.17
C GLN A 39 8.49 1.93 -7.42
N GLY A 40 7.39 1.45 -7.96
CA GLY A 40 7.24 0.06 -8.35
C GLY A 40 6.83 -0.08 -9.79
N VAL A 41 7.07 -1.24 -10.38
CA VAL A 41 6.58 -1.60 -11.71
C VAL A 41 5.92 -2.97 -11.66
N ALA A 42 4.78 -3.09 -12.32
CA ALA A 42 3.97 -4.29 -12.35
C ALA A 42 3.32 -4.46 -13.72
N GLU A 43 2.80 -5.66 -13.95
CA GLU A 43 2.01 -5.92 -15.14
C GLU A 43 0.63 -5.26 -15.04
N ASN A 44 0.15 -4.77 -16.16
CA ASN A 44 -1.16 -4.12 -16.26
C ASN A 44 -2.29 -5.17 -16.26
N THR A 45 -2.55 -5.70 -15.09
CA THR A 45 -3.59 -6.68 -14.79
C THR A 45 -4.60 -6.09 -13.80
N PRO A 46 -5.79 -6.68 -13.63
CA PRO A 46 -6.73 -6.20 -12.61
C PRO A 46 -6.13 -6.14 -11.19
N PRO A 47 -5.38 -7.14 -10.71
CA PRO A 47 -4.69 -7.02 -9.42
C PRO A 47 -3.67 -5.89 -9.38
N GLY A 48 -2.89 -5.68 -10.45
CA GLY A 48 -1.91 -4.60 -10.53
C GLY A 48 -2.57 -3.23 -10.49
N GLN A 49 -3.67 -3.07 -11.21
CA GLN A 49 -4.46 -1.83 -11.21
C GLN A 49 -5.04 -1.55 -9.82
N PHE A 50 -5.60 -2.57 -9.18
CA PHE A 50 -6.14 -2.44 -7.82
C PHE A 50 -5.04 -2.04 -6.82
N ALA A 51 -3.88 -2.64 -6.92
CA ALA A 51 -2.74 -2.30 -6.06
C ALA A 51 -2.33 -0.83 -6.24
N GLY A 52 -2.22 -0.36 -7.47
CA GLY A 52 -1.80 1.00 -7.76
C GLY A 52 -2.85 2.07 -7.47
N GLU A 53 -4.12 1.76 -7.72
CA GLU A 53 -5.21 2.73 -7.58
C GLU A 53 -5.84 2.76 -6.18
N VAL A 54 -5.95 1.61 -5.53
CA VAL A 54 -6.64 1.48 -4.26
C VAL A 54 -5.68 1.25 -3.10
N LEU A 55 -4.90 0.18 -3.16
CA LEU A 55 -4.02 -0.20 -2.05
C LEU A 55 -2.93 0.84 -1.80
N ALA A 56 -2.36 1.40 -2.85
CA ALA A 56 -1.34 2.44 -2.72
C ALA A 56 -1.86 3.68 -1.99
N LYS A 57 -3.10 4.09 -2.27
CA LYS A 57 -3.74 5.22 -1.57
C LYS A 57 -4.02 4.90 -0.10
N GLN A 58 -4.52 3.72 0.18
CA GLN A 58 -4.77 3.28 1.56
C GLN A 58 -3.46 3.24 2.36
N PHE A 59 -2.41 2.74 1.76
CA PHE A 59 -1.09 2.70 2.38
C PHE A 59 -0.55 4.10 2.66
N GLU A 60 -0.70 5.03 1.71
CA GLU A 60 -0.29 6.43 1.90
C GLU A 60 -1.08 7.11 3.02
N GLU A 61 -2.39 6.88 3.09
CA GLU A 61 -3.23 7.41 4.17
C GLU A 61 -2.80 6.89 5.54
N LEU A 62 -2.39 5.63 5.62
CA LEU A 62 -1.97 5.02 6.87
C LEU A 62 -0.55 5.42 7.29
N THR A 63 0.37 5.51 6.35
CA THR A 63 1.80 5.61 6.65
C THR A 63 2.42 6.94 6.25
N GLY A 64 1.78 7.71 5.38
CA GLY A 64 2.39 8.88 4.77
C GLY A 64 3.42 8.55 3.68
N ILE A 65 3.55 7.27 3.32
CA ILE A 65 4.46 6.80 2.27
C ILE A 65 3.68 6.72 0.97
N LYS A 66 4.13 7.46 -0.04
CA LYS A 66 3.53 7.44 -1.36
C LYS A 66 4.08 6.29 -2.18
N VAL A 67 3.21 5.45 -2.71
CA VAL A 67 3.58 4.36 -3.61
C VAL A 67 3.11 4.71 -5.01
N GLN A 68 4.04 4.78 -5.94
CA GLN A 68 3.77 4.99 -7.36
C GLN A 68 4.02 3.68 -8.09
N LEU A 69 2.95 3.00 -8.47
CA LEU A 69 3.03 1.73 -9.18
C LEU A 69 2.75 1.96 -10.65
N GLU A 70 3.77 1.74 -11.47
CA GLU A 70 3.63 1.77 -12.91
C GLU A 70 3.10 0.42 -13.40
N ASN A 71 1.92 0.43 -14.00
CA ASN A 71 1.33 -0.76 -14.61
C ASN A 71 1.54 -0.69 -16.12
N THR A 72 2.23 -1.67 -16.67
CA THR A 72 2.57 -1.72 -18.08
C THR A 72 2.49 -3.15 -18.60
N SER A 73 2.76 -3.39 -19.88
CA SER A 73 2.77 -4.73 -20.43
C SER A 73 3.85 -5.59 -19.75
N TRP A 74 3.64 -6.90 -19.77
CA TRP A 74 4.60 -7.83 -19.18
C TRP A 74 6.01 -7.64 -19.74
N ASP A 75 6.13 -7.54 -21.07
CA ASP A 75 7.41 -7.33 -21.74
C ASP A 75 8.07 -6.03 -21.31
N SER A 76 7.32 -4.94 -21.26
CA SER A 76 7.82 -3.64 -20.83
C SER A 76 8.23 -3.62 -19.37
N MET A 77 7.44 -4.26 -18.51
CA MET A 77 7.75 -4.38 -17.08
C MET A 77 9.08 -5.09 -16.89
N TYR A 78 9.24 -6.24 -17.52
CA TYR A 78 10.45 -7.03 -17.43
C TYR A 78 11.67 -6.26 -17.96
N ASP A 79 11.53 -5.65 -19.13
CA ASP A 79 12.59 -4.86 -19.74
C ASP A 79 13.03 -3.68 -18.87
N LYS A 80 12.08 -2.93 -18.34
CA LYS A 80 12.35 -1.80 -17.45
C LYS A 80 13.06 -2.23 -16.17
N ALA A 81 12.59 -3.33 -15.56
CA ALA A 81 13.19 -3.85 -14.35
C ALA A 81 14.63 -4.31 -14.58
N ILE A 82 14.87 -5.06 -15.65
CA ILE A 82 16.21 -5.56 -15.99
C ILE A 82 17.17 -4.42 -16.31
N LYS A 83 16.73 -3.46 -17.10
CA LYS A 83 17.56 -2.29 -17.44
C LYS A 83 17.92 -1.46 -16.22
N ASP A 84 16.99 -1.28 -15.30
CA ASP A 84 17.23 -0.57 -14.05
C ASP A 84 18.30 -1.30 -13.20
N MET A 85 18.17 -2.61 -13.08
CA MET A 85 19.13 -3.44 -12.35
C MET A 85 20.51 -3.44 -13.00
N GLU A 86 20.59 -3.62 -14.31
CA GLU A 86 21.85 -3.63 -15.06
C GLU A 86 22.59 -2.29 -15.00
N ALA A 87 21.85 -1.20 -15.11
CA ALA A 87 22.40 0.15 -15.03
C ALA A 87 22.66 0.60 -13.59
N ASN A 88 22.21 -0.16 -12.60
CA ASN A 88 22.27 0.22 -11.19
C ASN A 88 21.67 1.61 -10.93
N SER A 89 20.57 1.91 -11.64
CA SER A 89 19.98 3.25 -11.64
C SER A 89 19.14 3.53 -10.38
N GLY A 90 18.57 2.49 -9.78
CA GLY A 90 17.73 2.62 -8.59
C GLY A 90 16.41 3.35 -8.84
N ILE A 91 15.88 3.28 -10.07
CA ILE A 91 14.59 3.90 -10.43
C ILE A 91 13.45 3.20 -9.71
N TYR A 92 13.50 1.87 -9.66
CA TYR A 92 12.46 1.07 -9.02
C TYR A 92 12.92 0.52 -7.68
N ASP A 93 12.09 0.67 -6.67
CA ASP A 93 12.31 0.12 -5.33
C ASP A 93 11.81 -1.31 -5.23
N PHE A 94 10.80 -1.65 -6.02
CA PHE A 94 10.25 -3.00 -6.08
C PHE A 94 9.66 -3.31 -7.44
N VAL A 95 9.59 -4.59 -7.76
CA VAL A 95 9.07 -5.10 -9.01
C VAL A 95 8.15 -6.29 -8.70
N TYR A 96 6.99 -6.33 -9.34
CA TYR A 96 6.13 -7.50 -9.32
C TYR A 96 6.48 -8.38 -10.51
N ILE A 97 6.98 -9.58 -10.25
CA ILE A 97 7.36 -10.53 -11.30
C ILE A 97 6.59 -11.84 -11.07
N GLU A 98 5.88 -12.27 -12.10
CA GLU A 98 5.27 -13.59 -12.13
C GLU A 98 6.27 -14.61 -12.68
N GLN A 99 6.32 -15.80 -12.04
CA GLN A 99 7.16 -16.94 -12.49
C GLN A 99 6.33 -17.95 -13.26
#